data_2f9ff30c7d1999be8a3fe972a226dc90
#
_entry.id   2f9ff30c7d1999be8a3fe972a226dc90
#
_cell.length_a   1.000
_cell.length_b   1.000
_cell.length_c   1.000
_cell.angle_alpha   90.00
_cell.angle_beta   90.00
_cell.angle_gamma   90.00
#
_symmetry.space_group_name_H-M   'P 1'
#
loop_
_entity.id
_entity.type
_entity.pdbx_description
1 polymer ?
#
loop_
_entity_poly.entity_id
_entity_poly.type
_entity_poly.pdbx_seq_one_letter_code
_entity_poly.pdbx_strand_id
1 'polypeptide(L)'
;MHQIVRCVVAMVGVTALVAAAPAGASAAVAKQSYGPAIASVLPTLGEVVGVAHPVVVTFSGPVADRRAAERSIALKSSPAMTGKFQWLDNDVVQWVPDRYWPAHSTVALSMGGFSTNFATGPTVVGIANISEHTFTVSIDGIESGPPSALPAPHHRPHWGEAGVFPASMGRPEYPTPVGTYTVLGKDRSVTMDSSSVGIPVDAPDGYLLTVDWAVRITSRGLFVHSAPWAVNSLGYDNVSHGCVSLSPEDAEWYYNTVNVGDPVIVQENSIEVPRTVSR
;
A
#
# COMPACT_ATOMS: atom_id res chain seq x y z
N MET A 1 50.26 8.51 13.28
CA MET A 1 51.32 7.56 13.70
C MET A 1 50.78 6.15 13.58
N HIS A 2 51.33 5.42 12.60
CA HIS A 2 50.98 4.04 12.26
C HIS A 2 51.64 3.08 13.24
N GLN A 3 50.94 2.06 13.68
CA GLN A 3 51.60 0.83 14.14
C GLN A 3 50.93 -0.38 13.52
N ILE A 4 51.70 -1.02 12.68
CA ILE A 4 51.42 -2.32 12.04
C ILE A 4 52.00 -3.39 12.98
N VAL A 5 51.17 -4.31 13.46
CA VAL A 5 51.63 -5.51 14.18
C VAL A 5 51.60 -6.67 13.20
N ARG A 6 52.78 -7.18 12.88
CA ARG A 6 53.02 -8.43 12.16
C ARG A 6 53.01 -9.60 13.11
N CYS A 7 52.15 -10.58 12.96
CA CYS A 7 52.24 -11.87 13.61
C CYS A 7 52.91 -12.89 12.68
N VAL A 8 53.94 -13.50 13.21
CA VAL A 8 54.78 -14.55 12.59
C VAL A 8 54.03 -15.89 12.69
N VAL A 9 53.91 -16.61 11.59
CA VAL A 9 53.38 -17.97 11.53
C VAL A 9 54.51 -18.96 11.78
N ALA A 10 54.38 -19.77 12.82
CA ALA A 10 55.24 -20.94 13.06
C ALA A 10 54.59 -22.17 12.38
N MET A 11 55.28 -22.76 11.44
CA MET A 11 54.95 -24.08 10.85
C MET A 11 55.37 -25.19 11.78
N VAL A 12 54.46 -26.06 12.17
CA VAL A 12 54.73 -27.37 12.76
C VAL A 12 54.20 -28.42 11.79
N GLY A 13 55.11 -29.16 11.17
CA GLY A 13 54.77 -30.27 10.31
C GLY A 13 54.33 -31.50 11.10
N VAL A 14 53.22 -32.09 10.69
CA VAL A 14 52.80 -33.41 11.13
C VAL A 14 52.48 -34.27 9.91
N THR A 15 53.18 -35.37 9.86
CA THR A 15 53.15 -36.42 8.78
C THR A 15 51.80 -37.11 8.71
N ALA A 16 51.28 -37.28 7.51
CA ALA A 16 50.01 -37.88 7.18
C ALA A 16 50.05 -39.41 7.33
N LEU A 17 49.04 -39.94 7.99
CA LEU A 17 48.62 -41.34 7.83
C LEU A 17 47.43 -41.36 6.86
N VAL A 18 47.58 -41.98 5.70
CA VAL A 18 46.50 -42.19 4.74
C VAL A 18 45.67 -43.37 5.21
N ALA A 19 44.43 -43.09 5.67
CA ALA A 19 43.39 -44.11 5.82
C ALA A 19 42.41 -43.95 4.64
N ALA A 20 42.33 -44.94 3.80
CA ALA A 20 41.35 -45.03 2.72
C ALA A 20 39.97 -45.29 3.34
N ALA A 21 39.03 -44.32 3.21
CA ALA A 21 37.63 -44.51 3.50
C ALA A 21 36.84 -44.75 2.20
N PRO A 22 35.81 -45.60 2.22
CA PRO A 22 35.08 -46.01 1.03
C PRO A 22 34.23 -44.87 0.47
N ALA A 23 34.24 -44.74 -0.86
CA ALA A 23 33.41 -43.83 -1.63
C ALA A 23 31.92 -44.17 -1.47
N GLY A 24 31.24 -43.36 -0.74
CA GLY A 24 29.77 -43.34 -0.58
C GLY A 24 29.28 -41.92 -0.37
N ALA A 25 29.81 -40.97 -1.17
CA ALA A 25 29.26 -39.62 -1.18
C ALA A 25 27.99 -39.64 -2.02
N SER A 26 26.84 -39.78 -1.33
CA SER A 26 25.56 -39.40 -1.92
C SER A 26 25.66 -37.92 -2.27
N ALA A 27 25.81 -37.61 -3.55
CA ALA A 27 25.77 -36.27 -4.06
C ALA A 27 24.35 -35.73 -3.76
N ALA A 28 24.22 -34.94 -2.71
CA ALA A 28 23.05 -34.10 -2.54
C ALA A 28 22.99 -33.22 -3.79
N VAL A 29 22.06 -33.51 -4.69
CA VAL A 29 21.75 -32.70 -5.84
C VAL A 29 21.32 -31.36 -5.24
N ALA A 30 22.23 -30.38 -5.23
CA ALA A 30 21.90 -29.01 -4.92
C ALA A 30 20.78 -28.62 -5.88
N LYS A 31 19.59 -28.35 -5.33
CA LYS A 31 18.48 -27.80 -6.08
C LYS A 31 18.99 -26.50 -6.69
N GLN A 32 19.31 -26.54 -7.96
CA GLN A 32 19.72 -25.37 -8.71
C GLN A 32 18.51 -24.42 -8.69
N SER A 33 18.61 -23.36 -7.93
CA SER A 33 17.62 -22.27 -7.95
C SER A 33 17.77 -21.55 -9.28
N TYR A 34 16.88 -21.83 -10.22
CA TYR A 34 16.83 -21.17 -11.52
C TYR A 34 16.21 -19.77 -11.37
N GLY A 35 16.96 -18.82 -10.87
CA GLY A 35 16.51 -17.43 -10.78
C GLY A 35 17.20 -16.65 -9.66
N PRO A 36 17.07 -15.33 -9.65
CA PRO A 36 17.56 -14.50 -8.57
C PRO A 36 16.87 -14.85 -7.24
N ALA A 37 17.61 -14.73 -6.13
CA ALA A 37 17.06 -14.98 -4.80
C ALA A 37 16.01 -13.92 -4.44
N ILE A 38 15.10 -14.24 -3.52
CA ILE A 38 14.17 -13.26 -2.91
C ILE A 38 15.03 -12.33 -2.04
N ALA A 39 14.98 -11.02 -2.34
CA ALA A 39 15.66 -9.97 -1.60
C ALA A 39 14.79 -9.43 -0.46
N SER A 40 13.50 -9.23 -0.72
CA SER A 40 12.56 -8.76 0.30
C SER A 40 11.13 -9.20 0.00
N VAL A 41 10.32 -9.21 1.05
CA VAL A 41 8.88 -9.47 0.97
C VAL A 41 8.15 -8.43 1.82
N LEU A 42 7.07 -7.86 1.25
CA LEU A 42 6.12 -7.02 1.98
C LEU A 42 4.76 -7.73 2.02
N PRO A 43 3.97 -7.59 3.10
CA PRO A 43 4.33 -6.94 4.36
C PRO A 43 5.52 -7.62 5.06
N THR A 44 6.27 -6.83 5.84
CA THR A 44 7.38 -7.36 6.64
C THR A 44 6.88 -8.20 7.82
N LEU A 45 7.78 -8.98 8.41
CA LEU A 45 7.44 -9.83 9.55
C LEU A 45 6.82 -9.02 10.71
N GLY A 46 5.59 -9.40 11.09
CA GLY A 46 4.86 -8.77 12.20
C GLY A 46 4.25 -7.40 11.89
N GLU A 47 4.36 -6.92 10.66
CA GLU A 47 3.75 -5.65 10.23
C GLU A 47 2.22 -5.72 10.31
N VAL A 48 1.57 -4.61 10.68
CA VAL A 48 0.12 -4.46 10.64
C VAL A 48 -0.26 -3.63 9.42
N VAL A 49 -1.08 -4.21 8.54
CA VAL A 49 -1.47 -3.60 7.27
C VAL A 49 -2.98 -3.61 7.07
N GLY A 50 -3.44 -2.86 6.07
CA GLY A 50 -4.84 -2.88 5.63
C GLY A 50 -5.22 -4.18 4.93
N VAL A 51 -6.52 -4.44 4.89
CA VAL A 51 -7.08 -5.72 4.41
C VAL A 51 -6.91 -5.98 2.91
N ALA A 52 -6.60 -4.98 2.11
CA ALA A 52 -6.34 -5.12 0.67
C ALA A 52 -4.85 -5.12 0.31
N HIS A 53 -3.95 -5.20 1.30
CA HIS A 53 -2.51 -5.16 1.05
C HIS A 53 -2.06 -6.35 0.19
N PRO A 54 -1.40 -6.12 -0.96
CA PRO A 54 -0.82 -7.20 -1.75
C PRO A 54 0.42 -7.77 -1.07
N VAL A 55 0.80 -9.00 -1.42
CA VAL A 55 2.13 -9.52 -1.05
C VAL A 55 3.11 -9.15 -2.16
N VAL A 56 4.09 -8.31 -1.85
CA VAL A 56 5.11 -7.86 -2.82
C VAL A 56 6.41 -8.60 -2.58
N VAL A 57 6.92 -9.22 -3.63
CA VAL A 57 8.20 -9.95 -3.60
C VAL A 57 9.18 -9.23 -4.52
N THR A 58 10.30 -8.81 -3.95
CA THR A 58 11.42 -8.24 -4.69
C THR A 58 12.54 -9.27 -4.79
N PHE A 59 13.04 -9.49 -5.99
CA PHE A 59 14.19 -10.37 -6.25
C PHE A 59 15.49 -9.57 -6.23
N SER A 60 16.60 -10.26 -6.04
CA SER A 60 17.94 -9.65 -6.02
C SER A 60 18.45 -9.18 -7.40
N GLY A 61 17.65 -9.35 -8.44
CA GLY A 61 17.93 -8.89 -9.81
C GLY A 61 16.84 -9.30 -10.79
N PRO A 62 16.96 -8.88 -12.05
CA PRO A 62 15.95 -9.12 -13.09
C PRO A 62 15.61 -10.59 -13.28
N VAL A 63 14.33 -10.89 -13.39
CA VAL A 63 13.78 -12.24 -13.57
C VAL A 63 13.50 -12.49 -15.06
N ALA A 64 14.27 -13.38 -15.67
CA ALA A 64 14.14 -13.71 -17.09
C ALA A 64 12.90 -14.60 -17.36
N ASP A 65 12.66 -15.62 -16.53
CA ASP A 65 11.49 -16.50 -16.63
C ASP A 65 10.52 -16.23 -15.47
N ARG A 66 9.60 -15.29 -15.72
CA ARG A 66 8.56 -14.88 -14.75
C ARG A 66 7.67 -16.03 -14.32
N ARG A 67 7.28 -16.93 -15.25
CA ARG A 67 6.43 -18.09 -14.93
C ARG A 67 7.14 -19.10 -14.05
N ALA A 68 8.45 -19.32 -14.25
CA ALA A 68 9.23 -20.19 -13.38
C ALA A 68 9.35 -19.58 -11.97
N ALA A 69 9.57 -18.26 -11.87
CA ALA A 69 9.61 -17.55 -10.59
C ALA A 69 8.28 -17.67 -9.85
N GLU A 70 7.14 -17.39 -10.48
CA GLU A 70 5.82 -17.54 -9.89
C GLU A 70 5.54 -18.95 -9.36
N ARG A 71 5.92 -19.98 -10.15
CA ARG A 71 5.83 -21.38 -9.70
C ARG A 71 6.76 -21.68 -8.52
N SER A 72 7.93 -21.06 -8.47
CA SER A 72 8.89 -21.26 -7.37
C SER A 72 8.41 -20.58 -6.06
N ILE A 73 7.75 -19.45 -6.16
CA ILE A 73 7.15 -18.76 -5.02
C ILE A 73 6.07 -19.65 -4.40
N ALA A 74 5.17 -20.24 -5.22
CA ALA A 74 4.09 -21.13 -4.78
C ALA A 74 3.43 -20.65 -3.48
N LEU A 75 3.01 -19.37 -3.46
CA LEU A 75 2.53 -18.68 -2.27
C LEU A 75 1.36 -19.46 -1.64
N LYS A 76 1.50 -19.75 -0.35
CA LYS A 76 0.45 -20.32 0.50
C LYS A 76 0.19 -19.39 1.66
N SER A 77 -1.06 -19.17 1.99
CA SER A 77 -1.47 -18.33 3.13
C SER A 77 -2.35 -19.12 4.10
N SER A 78 -2.34 -18.68 5.35
CA SER A 78 -3.31 -19.10 6.37
C SER A 78 -3.85 -17.84 7.05
N PRO A 79 -5.16 -17.55 6.93
CA PRO A 79 -6.18 -18.34 6.22
C PRO A 79 -5.90 -18.50 4.72
N ALA A 80 -6.39 -19.60 4.14
CA ALA A 80 -6.16 -19.91 2.74
C ALA A 80 -6.86 -18.91 1.83
N MET A 81 -6.08 -18.31 0.92
CA MET A 81 -6.54 -17.33 -0.06
C MET A 81 -6.10 -17.73 -1.46
N THR A 82 -6.91 -17.35 -2.45
CA THR A 82 -6.54 -17.37 -3.86
C THR A 82 -6.16 -15.95 -4.31
N GLY A 83 -5.37 -15.85 -5.37
CA GLY A 83 -4.91 -14.57 -5.89
C GLY A 83 -4.11 -14.73 -7.17
N LYS A 84 -3.63 -13.60 -7.69
CA LYS A 84 -2.93 -13.51 -8.98
C LYS A 84 -1.62 -12.76 -8.84
N PHE A 85 -0.61 -13.22 -9.59
CA PHE A 85 0.65 -12.50 -9.74
C PHE A 85 0.52 -11.38 -10.76
N GLN A 86 1.09 -10.22 -10.44
CA GLN A 86 1.20 -9.06 -11.30
C GLN A 86 2.63 -8.50 -11.19
N TRP A 87 3.34 -8.44 -12.30
CA TRP A 87 4.69 -7.90 -12.34
C TRP A 87 4.65 -6.38 -12.41
N LEU A 88 5.27 -5.74 -11.42
CA LEU A 88 5.40 -4.29 -11.35
C LEU A 88 6.67 -3.81 -12.08
N ASP A 89 7.75 -4.62 -12.04
CA ASP A 89 9.02 -4.36 -12.71
C ASP A 89 9.68 -5.69 -13.13
N ASN A 90 10.93 -5.63 -13.59
CA ASN A 90 11.70 -6.79 -13.99
C ASN A 90 12.11 -7.71 -12.84
N ASP A 91 12.17 -7.18 -11.62
CA ASP A 91 12.57 -7.85 -10.39
C ASP A 91 11.51 -7.74 -9.27
N VAL A 92 10.35 -7.12 -9.54
CA VAL A 92 9.30 -6.92 -8.55
C VAL A 92 7.99 -7.53 -9.02
N VAL A 93 7.47 -8.46 -8.26
CA VAL A 93 6.15 -9.06 -8.47
C VAL A 93 5.28 -8.87 -7.23
N GLN A 94 4.02 -8.52 -7.45
CA GLN A 94 3.01 -8.57 -6.37
C GLN A 94 2.06 -9.74 -6.59
N TRP A 95 1.64 -10.35 -5.50
CA TRP A 95 0.52 -11.26 -5.47
C TRP A 95 -0.68 -10.55 -4.83
N VAL A 96 -1.75 -10.38 -5.63
CA VAL A 96 -2.97 -9.69 -5.22
C VAL A 96 -4.01 -10.75 -4.89
N PRO A 97 -4.54 -10.78 -3.65
CA PRO A 97 -5.61 -11.70 -3.29
C PRO A 97 -6.91 -11.38 -4.04
N ASP A 98 -7.68 -12.40 -4.38
CA ASP A 98 -8.96 -12.26 -5.09
C ASP A 98 -10.07 -11.63 -4.22
N ARG A 99 -9.85 -11.57 -2.90
CA ARG A 99 -10.71 -10.93 -1.90
C ARG A 99 -9.83 -10.32 -0.80
N TYR A 100 -10.38 -9.42 -0.01
CA TYR A 100 -9.66 -8.85 1.13
C TYR A 100 -9.26 -9.92 2.15
N TRP A 101 -8.10 -9.70 2.79
CA TRP A 101 -7.71 -10.47 3.96
C TRP A 101 -8.76 -10.32 5.05
N PRO A 102 -9.01 -11.33 5.89
CA PRO A 102 -9.85 -11.15 7.07
C PRO A 102 -9.26 -10.05 7.97
N ALA A 103 -10.11 -9.15 8.47
CA ALA A 103 -9.71 -8.14 9.45
C ALA A 103 -9.28 -8.78 10.78
N HIS A 104 -8.49 -8.05 11.58
CA HIS A 104 -8.04 -8.46 12.91
C HIS A 104 -7.39 -9.85 12.95
N SER A 105 -6.66 -10.21 11.89
CA SER A 105 -6.12 -11.55 11.70
C SER A 105 -4.61 -11.55 11.59
N THR A 106 -3.99 -12.67 11.93
CA THR A 106 -2.61 -12.95 11.55
C THR A 106 -2.60 -13.80 10.29
N VAL A 107 -1.89 -13.34 9.27
CA VAL A 107 -1.72 -14.05 8.00
C VAL A 107 -0.33 -14.65 7.96
N ALA A 108 -0.25 -15.99 7.94
CA ALA A 108 1.00 -16.68 7.73
C ALA A 108 1.22 -16.94 6.23
N LEU A 109 2.41 -16.66 5.74
CA LEU A 109 2.82 -16.85 4.35
C LEU A 109 3.97 -17.85 4.24
N SER A 110 3.91 -18.70 3.22
CA SER A 110 5.01 -19.59 2.83
C SER A 110 5.21 -19.50 1.31
N MET A 111 6.43 -19.23 0.88
CA MET A 111 6.78 -19.07 -0.53
C MET A 111 8.25 -19.41 -0.78
N GLY A 112 8.54 -20.28 -1.74
CA GLY A 112 9.91 -20.58 -2.19
C GLY A 112 10.89 -20.97 -1.08
N GLY A 113 10.40 -21.57 0.03
CA GLY A 113 11.19 -21.88 1.22
C GLY A 113 11.33 -20.72 2.21
N PHE A 114 10.81 -19.53 1.88
CA PHE A 114 10.68 -18.39 2.78
C PHE A 114 9.35 -18.46 3.53
N SER A 115 9.36 -18.13 4.83
CA SER A 115 8.15 -18.06 5.65
C SER A 115 8.14 -16.78 6.44
N THR A 116 6.97 -16.13 6.47
CA THR A 116 6.74 -14.89 7.20
C THR A 116 5.31 -14.83 7.70
N ASN A 117 4.98 -13.84 8.51
CA ASN A 117 3.62 -13.49 8.87
C ASN A 117 3.47 -11.98 8.98
N PHE A 118 2.25 -11.52 8.83
CA PHE A 118 1.85 -10.14 9.09
C PHE A 118 0.47 -10.14 9.75
N ALA A 119 0.05 -9.02 10.28
CA ALA A 119 -1.29 -8.84 10.83
C ALA A 119 -2.12 -7.90 9.97
N THR A 120 -3.43 -8.09 9.95
CA THR A 120 -4.37 -7.11 9.40
C THR A 120 -5.01 -6.32 10.54
N GLY A 121 -5.14 -5.02 10.34
CA GLY A 121 -5.93 -4.15 11.19
C GLY A 121 -7.45 -4.35 11.02
N PRO A 122 -8.27 -3.41 11.50
CA PRO A 122 -9.68 -3.33 11.13
C PRO A 122 -9.82 -3.13 9.61
N THR A 123 -11.00 -3.43 9.07
CA THR A 123 -11.32 -3.07 7.69
C THR A 123 -11.66 -1.58 7.63
N VAL A 124 -10.72 -0.75 7.22
CA VAL A 124 -10.97 0.69 7.01
C VAL A 124 -11.22 0.94 5.53
N VAL A 125 -12.42 1.42 5.19
CA VAL A 125 -12.80 1.74 3.80
C VAL A 125 -13.09 3.23 3.70
N GLY A 126 -12.34 3.92 2.82
CA GLY A 126 -12.64 5.29 2.42
C GLY A 126 -13.47 5.31 1.13
N ILE A 127 -14.54 6.09 1.08
CA ILE A 127 -15.39 6.25 -0.12
C ILE A 127 -15.46 7.73 -0.48
N ALA A 128 -14.82 8.12 -1.59
CA ALA A 128 -14.95 9.44 -2.19
C ALA A 128 -16.13 9.44 -3.15
N ASN A 129 -17.18 10.18 -2.84
CA ASN A 129 -18.34 10.36 -3.70
C ASN A 129 -18.23 11.72 -4.41
N ILE A 130 -17.93 11.66 -5.72
CA ILE A 130 -17.71 12.85 -6.55
C ILE A 130 -18.96 13.71 -6.65
N SER A 131 -20.15 13.10 -6.77
CA SER A 131 -21.41 13.80 -6.94
C SER A 131 -21.94 14.43 -5.65
N GLU A 132 -21.65 13.83 -4.50
CA GLU A 132 -22.08 14.30 -3.19
C GLU A 132 -21.04 15.20 -2.51
N HIS A 133 -19.85 15.31 -3.08
CA HIS A 133 -18.72 16.05 -2.51
C HIS A 133 -18.39 15.60 -1.09
N THR A 134 -18.42 14.27 -0.86
CA THR A 134 -18.16 13.65 0.44
C THR A 134 -17.04 12.64 0.38
N PHE A 135 -16.38 12.46 1.52
CA PHE A 135 -15.49 11.34 1.79
C PHE A 135 -15.97 10.62 3.04
N THR A 136 -16.53 9.42 2.86
CA THR A 136 -17.07 8.62 3.96
C THR A 136 -16.08 7.56 4.38
N VAL A 137 -15.91 7.36 5.68
CA VAL A 137 -15.03 6.33 6.24
C VAL A 137 -15.86 5.34 7.05
N SER A 138 -15.69 4.05 6.75
CA SER A 138 -16.22 2.97 7.58
C SER A 138 -15.10 2.14 8.19
N ILE A 139 -15.32 1.68 9.43
CA ILE A 139 -14.43 0.77 10.15
C ILE A 139 -15.25 -0.46 10.50
N ASP A 140 -14.79 -1.63 10.01
CA ASP A 140 -15.48 -2.92 10.18
C ASP A 140 -16.96 -2.88 9.72
N GLY A 141 -17.21 -2.12 8.63
CA GLY A 141 -18.53 -2.00 8.02
C GLY A 141 -19.47 -0.99 8.70
N ILE A 142 -18.99 -0.23 9.68
CA ILE A 142 -19.75 0.81 10.37
C ILE A 142 -19.14 2.15 10.03
N GLU A 143 -19.94 3.12 9.57
CA GLU A 143 -19.50 4.51 9.40
C GLU A 143 -18.96 5.03 10.73
N SER A 144 -17.70 5.45 10.72
CA SER A 144 -16.93 5.71 11.94
C SER A 144 -16.01 6.90 11.74
N GLY A 145 -15.99 7.76 12.74
CA GLY A 145 -15.15 8.94 12.78
C GLY A 145 -15.79 10.06 13.58
N PRO A 146 -15.09 11.17 13.79
CA PRO A 146 -15.71 12.37 14.32
C PRO A 146 -16.69 12.93 13.28
N PRO A 147 -17.69 13.71 13.69
CA PRO A 147 -18.34 14.63 12.77
C PRO A 147 -17.31 15.62 12.25
N SER A 148 -17.44 16.04 10.98
CA SER A 148 -16.50 17.03 10.41
C SER A 148 -16.48 18.31 11.23
N ALA A 149 -15.29 18.89 11.38
CA ALA A 149 -15.08 20.17 12.05
C ALA A 149 -15.63 21.36 11.25
N LEU A 150 -15.95 21.19 9.95
CA LEU A 150 -16.49 22.26 9.12
C LEU A 150 -17.92 22.59 9.54
N PRO A 151 -18.25 23.89 9.65
CA PRO A 151 -19.62 24.31 10.01
C PRO A 151 -20.60 24.04 8.87
N ALA A 152 -21.90 23.92 9.20
CA ALA A 152 -22.94 24.04 8.19
C ALA A 152 -22.78 25.40 7.47
N PRO A 153 -22.96 25.47 6.14
CA PRO A 153 -23.64 24.48 5.29
C PRO A 153 -22.69 23.49 4.58
N HIS A 154 -21.38 23.51 4.80
CA HIS A 154 -20.40 22.67 4.09
C HIS A 154 -20.71 21.17 4.12
N HIS A 155 -21.53 20.73 5.03
CA HIS A 155 -21.78 19.30 5.24
C HIS A 155 -23.27 18.94 5.08
N ARG A 156 -23.94 19.53 4.13
CA ARG A 156 -25.34 19.16 3.82
C ARG A 156 -25.38 18.09 2.73
N PRO A 157 -26.23 17.05 2.86
CA PRO A 157 -27.20 16.80 3.94
C PRO A 157 -26.63 16.10 5.19
N HIS A 158 -25.34 15.74 5.20
CA HIS A 158 -24.67 14.86 6.16
C HIS A 158 -24.14 15.57 7.42
N TRP A 159 -24.64 16.74 7.72
CA TRP A 159 -24.14 17.52 8.85
C TRP A 159 -24.29 16.79 10.17
N GLY A 160 -23.15 16.62 10.88
CA GLY A 160 -23.08 15.93 12.16
C GLY A 160 -23.03 14.39 12.04
N GLU A 161 -23.06 13.84 10.84
CA GLU A 161 -22.89 12.39 10.64
C GLU A 161 -21.43 11.97 10.90
N ALA A 162 -21.26 10.93 11.71
CA ALA A 162 -19.96 10.41 12.07
C ALA A 162 -19.30 9.76 10.85
N GLY A 163 -18.01 10.08 10.60
CA GLY A 163 -17.23 9.49 9.52
C GLY A 163 -17.61 9.95 8.12
N VAL A 164 -18.47 10.96 7.98
CA VAL A 164 -18.78 11.58 6.68
C VAL A 164 -18.18 12.98 6.66
N PHE A 165 -17.23 13.21 5.76
CA PHE A 165 -16.46 14.44 5.65
C PHE A 165 -16.80 15.21 4.38
N PRO A 166 -16.98 16.53 4.42
CA PRO A 166 -17.01 17.35 3.21
C PRO A 166 -15.70 17.22 2.45
N ALA A 167 -15.80 16.96 1.16
CA ALA A 167 -14.64 16.74 0.32
C ALA A 167 -14.72 17.53 -0.99
N SER A 168 -13.59 17.69 -1.66
CA SER A 168 -13.51 18.22 -3.01
C SER A 168 -12.60 17.32 -3.84
N MET A 169 -13.09 16.84 -4.96
CA MET A 169 -12.37 16.00 -5.90
C MET A 169 -11.90 16.80 -7.13
N GLY A 170 -11.46 16.09 -8.15
CA GLY A 170 -10.99 16.67 -9.39
C GLY A 170 -12.07 17.44 -10.15
N ARG A 171 -11.72 18.67 -10.61
CA ARG A 171 -12.57 19.46 -11.49
C ARG A 171 -12.73 18.79 -12.87
N PRO A 172 -13.69 19.21 -13.72
CA PRO A 172 -13.99 18.54 -14.98
C PRO A 172 -12.78 18.37 -15.92
N GLU A 173 -11.82 19.26 -15.90
CA GLU A 173 -10.60 19.21 -16.73
C GLU A 173 -9.60 18.16 -16.22
N TYR A 174 -9.63 17.84 -14.93
CA TYR A 174 -8.75 16.90 -14.25
C TYR A 174 -9.56 16.01 -13.29
N PRO A 175 -10.47 15.17 -13.80
CA PRO A 175 -11.40 14.42 -12.96
C PRO A 175 -10.68 13.39 -12.10
N THR A 176 -11.18 13.15 -10.90
CA THR A 176 -10.77 12.01 -10.09
C THR A 176 -11.28 10.74 -10.74
N PRO A 177 -10.42 9.80 -11.17
CA PRO A 177 -10.89 8.60 -11.85
C PRO A 177 -11.69 7.69 -10.90
N VAL A 178 -12.88 7.28 -11.35
CA VAL A 178 -13.72 6.29 -10.65
C VAL A 178 -13.01 4.95 -10.59
N GLY A 179 -13.05 4.28 -9.45
CA GLY A 179 -12.42 2.98 -9.28
C GLY A 179 -12.19 2.59 -7.82
N THR A 180 -11.65 1.39 -7.65
CA THR A 180 -11.20 0.89 -6.34
C THR A 180 -9.68 0.94 -6.28
N TYR A 181 -9.18 1.60 -5.28
CA TYR A 181 -7.76 1.83 -5.02
C TYR A 181 -7.35 1.20 -3.70
N THR A 182 -6.06 1.12 -3.49
CA THR A 182 -5.47 0.67 -2.23
C THR A 182 -4.50 1.75 -1.74
N VAL A 183 -4.48 2.03 -0.45
CA VAL A 183 -3.49 2.93 0.15
C VAL A 183 -2.09 2.35 -0.05
N LEU A 184 -1.25 3.09 -0.76
CA LEU A 184 0.12 2.70 -1.12
C LEU A 184 1.18 3.23 -0.16
N GLY A 185 0.87 4.31 0.56
CA GLY A 185 1.78 4.97 1.48
C GLY A 185 1.13 6.15 2.17
N LYS A 186 1.77 6.62 3.23
CA LYS A 186 1.32 7.75 4.05
C LYS A 186 2.51 8.66 4.32
N ASP A 187 2.38 9.92 3.96
CA ASP A 187 3.40 10.94 4.19
C ASP A 187 2.81 12.06 5.04
N ARG A 188 3.50 12.42 6.15
CA ARG A 188 3.05 13.53 7.01
C ARG A 188 2.99 14.84 6.24
N SER A 189 3.90 15.01 5.28
CA SER A 189 3.97 16.16 4.40
C SER A 189 4.64 15.77 3.09
N VAL A 190 4.09 16.22 1.95
CA VAL A 190 4.64 15.93 0.62
C VAL A 190 4.57 17.19 -0.26
N THR A 191 5.63 17.45 -1.01
CA THR A 191 5.61 18.49 -2.05
C THR A 191 4.99 17.91 -3.32
N MET A 192 3.92 18.53 -3.77
CA MET A 192 3.25 18.22 -5.02
C MET A 192 3.72 19.20 -6.10
N ASP A 193 4.22 18.63 -7.19
CA ASP A 193 4.74 19.35 -8.35
C ASP A 193 3.95 18.92 -9.59
N SER A 194 3.24 19.88 -10.18
CA SER A 194 2.41 19.65 -11.37
C SER A 194 3.20 19.19 -12.59
N SER A 195 4.51 19.45 -12.64
CA SER A 195 5.35 18.96 -13.73
C SER A 195 5.44 17.45 -13.78
N SER A 196 5.27 16.78 -12.64
CA SER A 196 5.23 15.31 -12.54
C SER A 196 4.05 14.66 -13.28
N VAL A 197 3.01 15.44 -13.57
CA VAL A 197 1.82 15.02 -14.33
C VAL A 197 1.71 15.76 -15.67
N GLY A 198 2.80 16.42 -16.10
CA GLY A 198 2.91 17.05 -17.41
C GLY A 198 2.38 18.47 -17.51
N ILE A 199 2.06 19.12 -16.39
CA ILE A 199 1.64 20.54 -16.33
C ILE A 199 2.82 21.35 -15.83
N PRO A 200 3.43 22.25 -16.64
CA PRO A 200 4.51 23.10 -16.18
C PRO A 200 4.09 23.93 -14.96
N VAL A 201 4.99 24.10 -13.98
CA VAL A 201 4.68 24.80 -12.72
C VAL A 201 4.27 26.26 -12.96
N ASP A 202 4.82 26.90 -13.99
CA ASP A 202 4.54 28.26 -14.41
C ASP A 202 3.33 28.41 -15.35
N ALA A 203 2.67 27.30 -15.71
CA ALA A 203 1.44 27.33 -16.48
C ALA A 203 0.26 27.84 -15.62
N PRO A 204 -0.85 28.34 -16.25
CA PRO A 204 -2.03 28.80 -15.50
C PRO A 204 -2.60 27.77 -14.52
N ASP A 205 -2.50 26.48 -14.85
CA ASP A 205 -2.93 25.36 -14.01
C ASP A 205 -1.76 24.69 -13.26
N GLY A 206 -0.56 25.28 -13.34
CA GLY A 206 0.63 24.79 -12.68
C GLY A 206 0.60 25.03 -11.17
N TYR A 207 1.25 24.14 -10.42
CA TYR A 207 1.41 24.30 -8.97
C TYR A 207 2.70 23.64 -8.48
N LEU A 208 3.24 24.23 -7.42
CA LEU A 208 4.27 23.66 -6.57
C LEU A 208 3.89 23.99 -5.14
N LEU A 209 3.37 23.00 -4.40
CA LEU A 209 2.84 23.24 -3.06
C LEU A 209 3.08 22.05 -2.15
N THR A 210 3.18 22.31 -0.86
CA THR A 210 3.29 21.28 0.16
C THR A 210 1.92 21.00 0.75
N VAL A 211 1.56 19.71 0.81
CA VAL A 211 0.33 19.23 1.43
C VAL A 211 0.67 18.36 2.63
N ASP A 212 -0.14 18.46 3.66
CA ASP A 212 -0.02 17.65 4.86
C ASP A 212 -1.00 16.48 4.87
N TRP A 213 -0.72 15.49 5.72
CA TRP A 213 -1.57 14.33 5.94
C TRP A 213 -1.90 13.59 4.64
N ALA A 214 -0.88 13.38 3.80
CA ALA A 214 -1.02 12.82 2.47
C ALA A 214 -1.11 11.29 2.50
N VAL A 215 -2.24 10.74 2.07
CA VAL A 215 -2.48 9.30 1.89
C VAL A 215 -2.46 9.00 0.39
N ARG A 216 -1.41 8.34 -0.08
CA ARG A 216 -1.21 8.01 -1.50
C ARG A 216 -2.06 6.82 -1.90
N ILE A 217 -2.85 6.95 -2.96
CA ILE A 217 -3.72 5.87 -3.47
C ILE A 217 -3.39 5.42 -4.90
N THR A 218 -2.50 6.14 -5.61
CA THR A 218 -1.93 5.65 -6.88
C THR A 218 -0.45 5.99 -6.99
N SER A 219 0.28 5.20 -7.78
CA SER A 219 1.68 5.49 -8.12
C SER A 219 1.85 6.78 -8.94
N ARG A 220 0.81 7.22 -9.62
CA ARG A 220 0.79 8.43 -10.45
C ARG A 220 0.50 9.72 -9.68
N GLY A 221 0.38 9.67 -8.34
CA GLY A 221 0.25 10.86 -7.52
C GLY A 221 -1.19 11.27 -7.18
N LEU A 222 -2.14 10.33 -7.16
CA LEU A 222 -3.44 10.56 -6.57
C LEU A 222 -3.38 10.35 -5.05
N PHE A 223 -3.89 11.33 -4.29
CA PHE A 223 -3.87 11.34 -2.83
C PHE A 223 -5.22 11.70 -2.25
N VAL A 224 -5.44 11.27 -1.00
CA VAL A 224 -6.35 11.92 -0.05
C VAL A 224 -5.47 12.77 0.88
N HIS A 225 -5.74 14.08 1.01
CA HIS A 225 -4.85 14.98 1.73
C HIS A 225 -5.55 16.22 2.29
N SER A 226 -4.88 16.92 3.20
CA SER A 226 -5.29 18.23 3.71
C SER A 226 -5.21 19.30 2.63
N ALA A 227 -6.28 20.10 2.51
CA ALA A 227 -6.35 21.24 1.56
C ALA A 227 -6.93 22.49 2.23
N PRO A 228 -6.18 23.17 3.10
CA PRO A 228 -6.68 24.37 3.82
C PRO A 228 -7.09 25.50 2.88
N TRP A 229 -6.51 25.58 1.68
CA TRP A 229 -6.86 26.57 0.65
C TRP A 229 -8.21 26.29 -0.03
N ALA A 230 -8.71 25.05 0.03
CA ALA A 230 -9.94 24.63 -0.64
C ALA A 230 -11.14 24.52 0.32
N VAL A 231 -11.00 24.93 1.58
CA VAL A 231 -12.03 24.76 2.63
C VAL A 231 -13.38 25.30 2.18
N ASN A 232 -13.43 26.42 1.46
CA ASN A 232 -14.67 26.99 0.97
C ASN A 232 -15.37 26.17 -0.13
N SER A 233 -14.65 25.26 -0.78
CA SER A 233 -15.20 24.37 -1.82
C SER A 233 -15.55 22.99 -1.29
N LEU A 234 -15.06 22.58 -0.12
CA LEU A 234 -15.34 21.27 0.46
C LEU A 234 -16.84 21.09 0.69
N GLY A 235 -17.40 20.01 0.19
CA GLY A 235 -18.83 19.72 0.26
C GLY A 235 -19.71 20.44 -0.78
N TYR A 236 -19.10 21.22 -1.69
CA TYR A 236 -19.83 22.01 -2.69
C TYR A 236 -19.33 21.79 -4.12
N ASP A 237 -18.00 21.90 -4.32
CA ASP A 237 -17.41 21.97 -5.64
C ASP A 237 -16.18 21.06 -5.74
N ASN A 238 -15.98 20.47 -6.91
CA ASN A 238 -14.78 19.72 -7.24
C ASN A 238 -13.78 20.65 -7.94
N VAL A 239 -12.69 21.02 -7.24
CA VAL A 239 -11.74 22.06 -7.69
C VAL A 239 -10.31 21.58 -7.79
N SER A 240 -10.00 20.33 -7.40
CA SER A 240 -8.64 19.79 -7.42
C SER A 240 -8.18 19.37 -8.83
N HIS A 241 -6.92 18.96 -8.94
CA HIS A 241 -6.36 18.31 -10.14
C HIS A 241 -6.47 16.77 -10.10
N GLY A 242 -7.48 16.25 -9.37
CA GLY A 242 -7.77 14.83 -9.26
C GLY A 242 -7.65 14.28 -7.85
N CYS A 243 -6.89 14.90 -6.94
CA CYS A 243 -6.80 14.46 -5.55
C CYS A 243 -8.13 14.65 -4.80
N VAL A 244 -8.31 13.86 -3.73
CA VAL A 244 -9.40 14.01 -2.77
C VAL A 244 -8.92 14.96 -1.67
N SER A 245 -9.47 16.15 -1.65
CA SER A 245 -9.16 17.22 -0.69
C SER A 245 -10.10 17.18 0.49
N LEU A 246 -9.55 17.25 1.70
CA LEU A 246 -10.27 17.30 2.97
C LEU A 246 -9.87 18.54 3.77
N SER A 247 -10.63 18.85 4.83
CA SER A 247 -10.18 19.83 5.83
C SER A 247 -8.91 19.33 6.53
N PRO A 248 -8.10 20.22 7.14
CA PRO A 248 -6.91 19.80 7.86
C PRO A 248 -7.20 18.76 8.95
N GLU A 249 -8.24 18.97 9.70
CA GLU A 249 -8.66 18.12 10.83
C GLU A 249 -9.15 16.74 10.34
N ASP A 250 -9.98 16.74 9.28
CA ASP A 250 -10.56 15.51 8.72
C ASP A 250 -9.44 14.67 8.05
N ALA A 251 -8.51 15.33 7.35
CA ALA A 251 -7.36 14.68 6.73
C ALA A 251 -6.40 14.09 7.77
N GLU A 252 -6.14 14.80 8.87
CA GLU A 252 -5.32 14.31 9.98
C GLU A 252 -5.95 13.08 10.61
N TRP A 253 -7.24 13.12 10.88
CA TRP A 253 -7.95 11.97 11.45
C TRP A 253 -7.89 10.76 10.52
N TYR A 254 -8.19 10.95 9.22
CA TYR A 254 -8.12 9.86 8.24
C TYR A 254 -6.71 9.28 8.12
N TYR A 255 -5.70 10.15 8.02
CA TYR A 255 -4.31 9.75 7.98
C TYR A 255 -3.91 8.88 9.18
N ASN A 256 -4.34 9.23 10.39
CA ASN A 256 -4.03 8.49 11.60
C ASN A 256 -4.82 7.17 11.73
N THR A 257 -5.96 7.07 11.04
CA THR A 257 -6.87 5.91 11.10
C THR A 257 -6.54 4.83 10.07
N VAL A 258 -6.23 5.23 8.82
CA VAL A 258 -6.03 4.31 7.71
C VAL A 258 -4.66 3.65 7.74
N ASN A 259 -4.55 2.39 7.31
CA ASN A 259 -3.29 1.68 7.13
C ASN A 259 -2.91 1.57 5.65
N VAL A 260 -1.62 1.41 5.37
CA VAL A 260 -1.16 0.99 4.03
C VAL A 260 -1.80 -0.36 3.72
N GLY A 261 -2.45 -0.44 2.56
CA GLY A 261 -3.22 -1.63 2.18
C GLY A 261 -4.74 -1.54 2.44
N ASP A 262 -5.25 -0.46 3.02
CA ASP A 262 -6.70 -0.28 3.14
C ASP A 262 -7.32 0.21 1.81
N PRO A 263 -8.57 -0.19 1.51
CA PRO A 263 -9.23 0.18 0.27
C PRO A 263 -9.76 1.62 0.30
N VAL A 264 -9.67 2.29 -0.86
CA VAL A 264 -10.32 3.57 -1.14
C VAL A 264 -11.13 3.42 -2.42
N ILE A 265 -12.41 3.76 -2.36
CA ILE A 265 -13.34 3.68 -3.49
C ILE A 265 -13.66 5.10 -3.94
N VAL A 266 -13.51 5.37 -5.23
CA VAL A 266 -13.98 6.61 -5.86
C VAL A 266 -15.18 6.28 -6.71
N GLN A 267 -16.29 6.97 -6.49
CA GLN A 267 -17.56 6.78 -7.20
C GLN A 267 -18.21 8.12 -7.53
N GLU A 268 -19.05 8.12 -8.57
CA GLU A 268 -19.79 9.33 -9.01
C GLU A 268 -21.22 9.41 -8.46
N ASN A 269 -21.86 8.27 -8.25
CA ASN A 269 -23.25 8.21 -7.79
C ASN A 269 -23.32 7.39 -6.53
N SER A 270 -24.28 7.71 -5.65
CA SER A 270 -24.59 6.88 -4.49
C SER A 270 -24.94 5.47 -4.99
N ILE A 271 -24.15 4.48 -4.64
CA ILE A 271 -24.59 3.10 -4.75
C ILE A 271 -25.68 2.96 -3.67
N GLU A 272 -26.95 2.85 -4.08
CA GLU A 272 -27.97 2.36 -3.13
C GLU A 272 -27.52 0.97 -2.69
N VAL A 273 -26.85 0.90 -1.54
CA VAL A 273 -26.65 -0.37 -0.86
C VAL A 273 -28.03 -0.81 -0.41
N PRO A 274 -28.57 -1.93 -0.91
CA PRO A 274 -29.88 -2.42 -0.46
C PRO A 274 -29.77 -2.60 1.05
N ARG A 275 -30.50 -1.80 1.82
CA ARG A 275 -30.66 -2.03 3.26
C ARG A 275 -31.33 -3.39 3.38
N THR A 276 -30.58 -4.40 3.74
CA THR A 276 -31.12 -5.71 4.15
C THR A 276 -31.97 -5.42 5.37
N VAL A 277 -33.29 -5.32 5.15
CA VAL A 277 -34.25 -5.28 6.23
C VAL A 277 -34.14 -6.65 6.93
N SER A 278 -33.43 -6.65 8.07
CA SER A 278 -33.50 -7.78 9.00
C SER A 278 -34.94 -7.85 9.54
N ARG A 279 -35.66 -8.90 9.15
CA ARG A 279 -36.87 -9.34 9.82
C ARG A 279 -36.50 -10.20 11.03
#